data_3db9d4219959c38a151fe9b0ef0c4a16
#
_entry.id   3db9d4219959c38a151fe9b0ef0c4a16
#
_cell.length_a   1.000
_cell.length_b   1.000
_cell.length_c   1.000
_cell.angle_alpha   90.00
_cell.angle_beta   90.00
_cell.angle_gamma   90.00
#
_symmetry.space_group_name_H-M   'P 1'
#
loop_
_entity.id
_entity.type
_entity.pdbx_description
1 polymer ?
#
loop_
_entity_poly.entity_id
_entity_poly.type
_entity_poly.pdbx_seq_one_letter_code
_entity_poly.pdbx_strand_id
1 'polypeptide(L)'
;MSVPETESGQAAERAPAAAAAAPEKADRWDDPRLPWRGKPRTADICCWLAIVVSGLFYWLLLPLRVSLIGTHPVVAELLNGSTESIIAAAAFARAGDGTLAVVLLAAIPGLMKFDALYWWAGRLWGERFIMALPGSRRVAKHMARVQRAGPKFTWPVVVASSFLPIPRAIIYVIAGWAGMRLITFLILDLTGVLLWASLLAGLGYALGHHAVVAAKTISHYSWWFTIGIVALSVLFALHSRRRQMAAAAAPADQNRR
;
A
#
# COMPACT_ATOMS: atom_id res chain seq x y z
N MET A 1 50.26 2.03 -79.92
CA MET A 1 48.88 2.22 -80.37
C MET A 1 48.03 2.40 -79.20
N SER A 2 47.85 3.56 -78.88
CA SER A 2 46.92 4.48 -78.30
C SER A 2 45.83 3.88 -77.39
N VAL A 3 45.95 4.09 -76.15
CA VAL A 3 44.87 4.03 -75.12
C VAL A 3 44.41 5.43 -74.90
N PRO A 4 43.12 5.77 -74.91
CA PRO A 4 42.61 6.99 -74.29
C PRO A 4 42.08 6.68 -72.90
N GLU A 5 42.54 7.47 -71.94
CA GLU A 5 42.04 7.65 -70.62
C GLU A 5 40.60 8.19 -70.67
N THR A 6 39.72 7.59 -69.86
CA THR A 6 38.41 8.15 -69.57
C THR A 6 38.34 8.44 -68.05
N GLU A 7 38.43 9.69 -67.70
CA GLU A 7 38.08 10.24 -66.43
C GLU A 7 36.60 9.97 -66.16
N SER A 8 36.32 9.15 -65.16
CA SER A 8 34.99 9.06 -64.59
C SER A 8 34.96 9.83 -63.26
N GLY A 9 34.34 10.99 -63.37
CA GLY A 9 34.10 11.84 -62.21
C GLY A 9 33.29 11.12 -61.10
N GLN A 10 33.88 11.04 -59.97
CA GLN A 10 33.19 10.67 -58.72
C GLN A 10 32.23 11.81 -58.34
N ALA A 11 30.98 11.68 -58.74
CA ALA A 11 29.87 12.39 -58.11
C ALA A 11 29.72 11.85 -56.67
N ALA A 12 30.33 12.58 -55.73
CA ALA A 12 30.11 12.37 -54.31
C ALA A 12 28.63 12.68 -54.01
N GLU A 13 27.82 11.66 -54.02
CA GLU A 13 26.43 11.70 -53.55
C GLU A 13 26.46 12.00 -52.05
N ARG A 14 26.29 13.29 -51.72
CA ARG A 14 26.03 13.71 -50.37
C ARG A 14 24.71 13.14 -49.91
N ALA A 15 24.74 12.02 -49.17
CA ALA A 15 23.62 11.60 -48.38
C ALA A 15 23.12 12.73 -47.50
N PRO A 16 21.83 13.06 -47.48
CA PRO A 16 21.29 14.06 -46.60
C PRO A 16 21.59 13.66 -45.16
N ALA A 17 22.31 14.51 -44.45
CA ALA A 17 22.54 14.35 -43.02
C ALA A 17 21.20 14.03 -42.36
N ALA A 18 21.09 12.84 -41.80
CA ALA A 18 19.97 12.44 -40.99
C ALA A 18 19.75 13.53 -39.93
N ALA A 19 18.71 14.31 -40.11
CA ALA A 19 18.29 15.29 -39.15
C ALA A 19 18.18 14.55 -37.84
N ALA A 20 19.07 14.88 -36.90
CA ALA A 20 19.02 14.38 -35.54
C ALA A 20 17.61 14.65 -35.01
N ALA A 21 16.78 13.62 -34.96
CA ALA A 21 15.45 13.71 -34.40
C ALA A 21 15.61 14.31 -32.99
N ALA A 22 15.07 15.50 -32.80
CA ALA A 22 15.04 16.12 -31.49
C ALA A 22 14.49 15.09 -30.49
N PRO A 23 15.08 14.94 -29.31
CA PRO A 23 14.63 13.94 -28.36
C PRO A 23 13.13 14.15 -28.14
N GLU A 24 12.35 13.16 -28.58
CA GLU A 24 10.91 13.13 -28.40
C GLU A 24 10.66 13.41 -26.92
N LYS A 25 9.98 14.52 -26.64
CA LYS A 25 9.70 14.95 -25.25
C LYS A 25 9.07 13.77 -24.56
N ALA A 26 9.85 13.07 -23.72
CA ALA A 26 9.37 11.93 -22.94
C ALA A 26 8.04 12.35 -22.33
N ASP A 27 6.97 11.67 -22.72
CA ASP A 27 5.61 12.03 -22.31
C ASP A 27 5.62 12.00 -20.79
N ARG A 28 5.22 13.10 -20.15
CA ARG A 28 5.18 13.25 -18.68
C ARG A 28 4.51 12.05 -17.99
N TRP A 29 3.71 11.30 -18.74
CA TRP A 29 2.95 10.16 -18.27
C TRP A 29 3.69 8.82 -18.38
N ASP A 30 4.88 8.77 -19.00
CA ASP A 30 5.70 7.54 -19.10
C ASP A 30 6.76 7.42 -18.01
N ASP A 31 6.62 8.18 -16.92
CA ASP A 31 7.48 8.04 -15.75
C ASP A 31 7.31 6.62 -15.14
N PRO A 32 8.40 5.84 -14.99
CA PRO A 32 8.36 4.50 -14.41
C PRO A 32 7.89 4.49 -12.94
N ARG A 33 7.82 5.65 -12.27
CA ARG A 33 7.30 5.82 -10.91
C ARG A 33 5.76 5.84 -10.87
N LEU A 34 5.12 6.08 -12.00
CA LEU A 34 3.66 6.09 -12.08
C LEU A 34 3.13 4.65 -12.18
N PRO A 35 2.03 4.30 -11.48
CA PRO A 35 1.45 2.97 -11.54
C PRO A 35 0.78 2.67 -12.89
N TRP A 36 0.35 3.69 -13.65
CA TRP A 36 -0.27 3.57 -14.97
C TRP A 36 0.73 3.78 -16.11
N ARG A 37 0.32 3.45 -17.35
CA ARG A 37 1.07 3.69 -18.59
C ARG A 37 0.36 4.75 -19.44
N GLY A 38 1.11 5.75 -19.92
CA GLY A 38 0.55 6.82 -20.74
C GLY A 38 -0.46 7.67 -19.98
N LYS A 39 -1.39 8.31 -20.67
CA LYS A 39 -2.41 9.17 -20.04
C LYS A 39 -3.31 8.38 -19.09
N PRO A 40 -3.48 8.82 -17.82
CA PRO A 40 -4.31 8.12 -16.85
C PRO A 40 -5.77 8.10 -17.30
N ARG A 41 -6.42 6.96 -17.14
CA ARG A 41 -7.87 6.82 -17.28
C ARG A 41 -8.57 7.30 -16.01
N THR A 42 -9.85 7.62 -16.09
CA THR A 42 -10.64 7.99 -14.90
C THR A 42 -10.55 6.94 -13.79
N ALA A 43 -10.54 5.65 -14.15
CA ALA A 43 -10.38 4.54 -13.20
C ALA A 43 -9.03 4.59 -12.46
N ASP A 44 -7.93 4.95 -13.15
CA ASP A 44 -6.60 5.07 -12.54
C ASP A 44 -6.58 6.20 -11.52
N ILE A 45 -7.15 7.36 -11.89
CA ILE A 45 -7.23 8.54 -11.01
C ILE A 45 -8.10 8.23 -9.79
N CYS A 46 -9.28 7.62 -9.98
CA CYS A 46 -10.17 7.26 -8.88
C CYS A 46 -9.52 6.25 -7.92
N CYS A 47 -8.87 5.22 -8.45
CA CYS A 47 -8.20 4.21 -7.63
C CYS A 47 -7.03 4.83 -6.85
N TRP A 48 -6.20 5.64 -7.50
CA TRP A 48 -5.08 6.33 -6.86
C TRP A 48 -5.55 7.29 -5.77
N LEU A 49 -6.57 8.10 -6.07
CA LEU A 49 -7.16 9.03 -5.10
C LEU A 49 -7.76 8.27 -3.91
N ALA A 50 -8.46 7.16 -4.15
CA ALA A 50 -9.02 6.34 -3.08
C ALA A 50 -7.92 5.74 -2.17
N ILE A 51 -6.77 5.33 -2.72
CA ILE A 51 -5.60 4.87 -1.93
C ILE A 51 -5.05 6.02 -1.08
N VAL A 52 -4.89 7.22 -1.65
CA VAL A 52 -4.42 8.40 -0.90
C VAL A 52 -5.39 8.76 0.21
N VAL A 53 -6.70 8.77 -0.08
CA VAL A 53 -7.75 9.06 0.90
C VAL A 53 -7.77 8.00 2.01
N SER A 54 -7.60 6.71 1.68
CA SER A 54 -7.52 5.65 2.70
C SER A 54 -6.31 5.81 3.61
N GLY A 55 -5.15 6.19 3.06
CA GLY A 55 -3.96 6.50 3.83
C GLY A 55 -4.15 7.71 4.75
N LEU A 56 -4.75 8.79 4.23
CA LEU A 56 -5.07 9.99 5.00
C LEU A 56 -6.10 9.70 6.10
N PHE A 57 -7.10 8.87 5.83
CA PHE A 57 -8.07 8.40 6.81
C PHE A 57 -7.39 7.70 7.99
N TYR A 58 -6.51 6.73 7.75
CA TYR A 58 -5.78 6.07 8.83
C TYR A 58 -4.82 7.00 9.56
N TRP A 59 -4.19 7.94 8.85
CA TRP A 59 -3.31 8.92 9.46
C TRP A 59 -4.08 9.87 10.40
N LEU A 60 -5.28 10.33 9.98
CA LEU A 60 -6.15 11.19 10.78
C LEU A 60 -6.71 10.45 12.00
N LEU A 61 -6.92 9.13 11.90
CA LEU A 61 -7.40 8.32 13.03
C LEU A 61 -6.31 8.01 14.07
N LEU A 62 -5.02 8.19 13.74
CA LEU A 62 -3.92 7.90 14.66
C LEU A 62 -4.09 8.49 16.07
N PRO A 63 -4.40 9.80 16.26
CA PRO A 63 -4.58 10.37 17.58
C PRO A 63 -5.81 9.86 18.31
N LEU A 64 -6.90 9.58 17.59
CA LEU A 64 -8.16 9.08 18.16
C LEU A 64 -8.11 7.59 18.52
N ARG A 65 -7.29 6.82 17.82
CA ARG A 65 -7.23 5.36 17.95
C ARG A 65 -7.03 4.91 19.39
N VAL A 66 -6.03 5.46 20.06
CA VAL A 66 -5.63 5.02 21.42
C VAL A 66 -6.66 5.44 22.46
N SER A 67 -7.26 6.63 22.31
CA SER A 67 -8.33 7.10 23.18
C SER A 67 -9.60 6.24 23.05
N LEU A 68 -9.99 5.92 21.79
CA LEU A 68 -11.19 5.13 21.53
C LEU A 68 -11.09 3.69 22.02
N ILE A 69 -9.90 3.07 22.00
CA ILE A 69 -9.71 1.68 22.48
C ILE A 69 -10.08 1.55 23.97
N GLY A 70 -9.80 2.57 24.79
CA GLY A 70 -10.09 2.53 26.22
C GLY A 70 -11.50 2.99 26.61
N THR A 71 -12.19 3.75 25.74
CA THR A 71 -13.51 4.33 26.03
C THR A 71 -14.63 3.67 25.22
N HIS A 72 -14.42 3.47 23.92
CA HIS A 72 -15.39 2.91 22.98
C HIS A 72 -14.73 1.90 22.04
N PRO A 73 -14.30 0.72 22.56
CA PRO A 73 -13.49 -0.22 21.80
C PRO A 73 -14.17 -0.76 20.54
N VAL A 74 -15.50 -0.94 20.54
CA VAL A 74 -16.27 -1.37 19.35
C VAL A 74 -16.24 -0.27 18.27
N VAL A 75 -16.31 1.00 18.64
CA VAL A 75 -16.19 2.12 17.70
C VAL A 75 -14.76 2.21 17.15
N ALA A 76 -13.76 2.00 18.01
CA ALA A 76 -12.36 1.92 17.59
C ALA A 76 -12.14 0.79 16.60
N GLU A 77 -12.78 -0.36 16.81
CA GLU A 77 -12.72 -1.51 15.91
C GLU A 77 -13.36 -1.22 14.55
N LEU A 78 -14.58 -0.67 14.55
CA LEU A 78 -15.31 -0.29 13.34
C LEU A 78 -14.51 0.72 12.48
N LEU A 79 -13.90 1.71 13.13
CA LEU A 79 -13.16 2.76 12.44
C LEU A 79 -11.77 2.33 12.01
N ASN A 80 -11.06 1.56 12.81
CA ASN A 80 -9.65 1.24 12.57
C ASN A 80 -9.40 -0.23 12.18
N GLY A 81 -10.22 -1.18 12.70
CA GLY A 81 -10.06 -2.61 12.43
C GLY A 81 -8.69 -3.13 12.89
N SER A 82 -8.24 -2.76 14.10
CA SER A 82 -6.94 -3.18 14.59
C SER A 82 -7.04 -4.39 15.53
N THR A 83 -5.95 -5.15 15.59
CA THR A 83 -5.82 -6.29 16.53
C THR A 83 -6.15 -5.89 17.97
N GLU A 84 -5.63 -4.73 18.39
CA GLU A 84 -5.80 -4.23 19.75
C GLU A 84 -7.26 -3.85 20.04
N SER A 85 -7.97 -3.25 19.05
CA SER A 85 -9.37 -2.87 19.22
C SER A 85 -10.28 -4.08 19.34
N ILE A 86 -10.03 -5.15 18.58
CA ILE A 86 -10.80 -6.42 18.65
C ILE A 86 -10.61 -7.07 20.03
N ILE A 87 -9.35 -7.17 20.50
CA ILE A 87 -9.03 -7.75 21.80
C ILE A 87 -9.70 -6.93 22.93
N ALA A 88 -9.59 -5.60 22.87
CA ALA A 88 -10.21 -4.72 23.84
C ALA A 88 -11.73 -4.83 23.82
N ALA A 89 -12.38 -4.76 22.64
CA ALA A 89 -13.83 -4.89 22.50
C ALA A 89 -14.37 -6.22 23.07
N ALA A 90 -13.66 -7.32 22.82
CA ALA A 90 -14.03 -8.62 23.36
C ALA A 90 -13.84 -8.71 24.88
N ALA A 91 -12.81 -8.06 25.43
CA ALA A 91 -12.62 -7.99 26.88
C ALA A 91 -13.70 -7.15 27.56
N PHE A 92 -14.13 -6.05 26.97
CA PHE A 92 -15.25 -5.24 27.43
C PHE A 92 -16.57 -6.00 27.33
N ALA A 93 -16.79 -6.77 26.25
CA ALA A 93 -17.95 -7.64 26.13
C ALA A 93 -18.02 -8.69 27.25
N ARG A 94 -16.90 -9.25 27.70
CA ARG A 94 -16.85 -10.11 28.90
C ARG A 94 -17.17 -9.37 30.18
N ALA A 95 -16.80 -8.11 30.29
CA ALA A 95 -17.09 -7.29 31.45
C ALA A 95 -18.57 -6.83 31.52
N GLY A 96 -19.39 -7.15 30.52
CA GLY A 96 -20.79 -6.79 30.43
C GLY A 96 -21.08 -5.58 29.55
N ASP A 97 -20.06 -4.95 28.97
CA ASP A 97 -20.16 -3.78 28.10
C ASP A 97 -20.31 -4.22 26.61
N GLY A 98 -21.31 -5.03 26.30
CA GLY A 98 -21.59 -5.46 24.94
C GLY A 98 -21.63 -6.98 24.76
N THR A 99 -21.62 -7.44 23.50
CA THR A 99 -21.66 -8.87 23.17
C THR A 99 -20.58 -9.22 22.14
N LEU A 100 -20.07 -10.45 22.16
CA LEU A 100 -19.11 -10.95 21.17
C LEU A 100 -19.65 -10.89 19.75
N ALA A 101 -20.97 -11.04 19.55
CA ALA A 101 -21.58 -10.92 18.23
C ALA A 101 -21.40 -9.52 17.64
N VAL A 102 -21.55 -8.46 18.46
CA VAL A 102 -21.33 -7.07 18.03
C VAL A 102 -19.87 -6.85 17.70
N VAL A 103 -18.93 -7.39 18.48
CA VAL A 103 -17.49 -7.32 18.19
C VAL A 103 -17.18 -7.96 16.84
N LEU A 104 -17.64 -9.19 16.59
CA LEU A 104 -17.39 -9.87 15.31
C LEU A 104 -18.04 -9.16 14.12
N LEU A 105 -19.23 -8.60 14.30
CA LEU A 105 -19.91 -7.82 13.26
C LEU A 105 -19.17 -6.49 12.97
N ALA A 106 -18.62 -5.84 13.98
CA ALA A 106 -17.84 -4.61 13.81
C ALA A 106 -16.48 -4.86 13.17
N ALA A 107 -15.88 -6.04 13.40
CA ALA A 107 -14.61 -6.44 12.80
C ALA A 107 -14.68 -6.49 11.26
N ILE A 108 -15.80 -6.93 10.69
CA ILE A 108 -15.97 -7.07 9.25
C ILE A 108 -15.70 -5.73 8.52
N PRO A 109 -16.52 -4.68 8.70
CA PRO A 109 -16.26 -3.40 8.04
C PRO A 109 -14.98 -2.74 8.55
N GLY A 110 -14.60 -2.98 9.80
CA GLY A 110 -13.36 -2.46 10.37
C GLY A 110 -12.12 -2.92 9.60
N LEU A 111 -12.03 -4.19 9.29
CA LEU A 111 -10.88 -4.80 8.65
C LEU A 111 -10.96 -4.74 7.11
N MET A 112 -12.16 -4.90 6.51
CA MET A 112 -12.34 -5.11 5.06
C MET A 112 -12.57 -3.83 4.25
N LYS A 113 -12.82 -2.66 4.88
CA LYS A 113 -13.29 -1.44 4.19
C LYS A 113 -12.44 -0.97 3.01
N PHE A 114 -11.14 -1.24 3.01
CA PHE A 114 -10.23 -0.85 1.93
C PHE A 114 -9.63 -2.03 1.16
N ASP A 115 -9.97 -3.25 1.51
CA ASP A 115 -9.35 -4.46 0.94
C ASP A 115 -9.71 -4.61 -0.55
N ALA A 116 -10.95 -4.33 -0.92
CA ALA A 116 -11.40 -4.29 -2.30
C ALA A 116 -10.64 -3.24 -3.15
N LEU A 117 -10.17 -2.15 -2.53
CA LEU A 117 -9.41 -1.11 -3.20
C LEU A 117 -8.03 -1.62 -3.65
N TYR A 118 -7.33 -2.37 -2.79
CA TYR A 118 -6.05 -2.98 -3.13
C TYR A 118 -6.19 -4.09 -4.19
N TRP A 119 -7.28 -4.87 -4.13
CA TRP A 119 -7.62 -5.80 -5.20
C TRP A 119 -7.85 -5.07 -6.52
N TRP A 120 -8.57 -3.95 -6.52
CA TRP A 120 -8.80 -3.13 -7.70
C TRP A 120 -7.52 -2.52 -8.26
N ALA A 121 -6.63 -2.00 -7.41
CA ALA A 121 -5.31 -1.53 -7.80
C ALA A 121 -4.48 -2.63 -8.50
N GLY A 122 -4.55 -3.86 -7.98
CA GLY A 122 -3.93 -5.02 -8.63
C GLY A 122 -4.50 -5.32 -10.00
N ARG A 123 -5.81 -5.17 -10.16
CA ARG A 123 -6.50 -5.36 -11.44
C ARG A 123 -6.13 -4.32 -12.49
N LEU A 124 -5.95 -3.06 -12.07
CA LEU A 124 -5.61 -1.95 -12.96
C LEU A 124 -4.12 -1.91 -13.30
N TRP A 125 -3.26 -2.04 -12.31
CA TRP A 125 -1.83 -1.72 -12.45
C TRP A 125 -0.91 -2.94 -12.33
N GLY A 126 -1.38 -4.03 -11.73
CA GLY A 126 -0.70 -5.30 -11.65
C GLY A 126 0.74 -5.18 -11.15
N GLU A 127 1.69 -5.66 -11.95
CA GLU A 127 3.11 -5.72 -11.62
C GLU A 127 3.73 -4.36 -11.32
N ARG A 128 3.30 -3.29 -12.01
CA ARG A 128 3.87 -1.94 -11.80
C ARG A 128 3.61 -1.41 -10.40
N PHE A 129 2.41 -1.62 -9.87
CA PHE A 129 2.09 -1.21 -8.51
C PHE A 129 2.99 -1.91 -7.50
N ILE A 130 3.27 -3.17 -7.71
CA ILE A 130 4.12 -3.95 -6.83
C ILE A 130 5.58 -3.52 -6.94
N MET A 131 6.05 -3.24 -8.16
CA MET A 131 7.41 -2.74 -8.39
C MET A 131 7.66 -1.37 -7.74
N ALA A 132 6.62 -0.56 -7.56
CA ALA A 132 6.68 0.72 -6.86
C ALA A 132 6.84 0.58 -5.34
N LEU A 133 6.56 -0.60 -4.77
CA LEU A 133 6.68 -0.84 -3.32
C LEU A 133 8.13 -1.13 -2.91
N PRO A 134 8.58 -0.63 -1.74
CA PRO A 134 9.92 -0.92 -1.22
C PRO A 134 10.12 -2.44 -1.02
N GLY A 135 11.25 -2.99 -1.49
CA GLY A 135 11.55 -4.42 -1.36
C GLY A 135 10.89 -5.35 -2.39
N SER A 136 10.21 -4.80 -3.39
CA SER A 136 9.39 -5.49 -4.39
C SER A 136 10.11 -6.52 -5.26
N ARG A 137 11.42 -6.41 -5.49
CA ARG A 137 12.15 -7.32 -6.39
C ARG A 137 12.09 -8.80 -5.98
N ARG A 138 12.11 -9.10 -4.67
CA ARG A 138 11.95 -10.48 -4.17
C ARG A 138 10.50 -10.97 -4.34
N VAL A 139 9.55 -10.10 -4.03
CA VAL A 139 8.12 -10.37 -4.18
C VAL A 139 7.78 -10.61 -5.64
N ALA A 140 8.20 -9.76 -6.58
CA ALA A 140 7.96 -9.88 -8.00
C ALA A 140 8.42 -11.23 -8.58
N LYS A 141 9.58 -11.75 -8.13
CA LYS A 141 10.10 -13.04 -8.59
C LYS A 141 9.23 -14.24 -8.17
N HIS A 142 8.64 -14.19 -6.97
CA HIS A 142 7.71 -15.21 -6.48
C HIS A 142 6.32 -15.06 -7.11
N MET A 143 5.91 -13.84 -7.44
CA MET A 143 4.64 -13.52 -8.05
C MET A 143 4.47 -14.08 -9.46
N ALA A 144 5.52 -14.09 -10.27
CA ALA A 144 5.48 -14.72 -11.57
C ALA A 144 5.12 -16.23 -11.49
N ARG A 145 5.46 -16.89 -10.37
CA ARG A 145 5.03 -18.28 -10.12
C ARG A 145 3.55 -18.35 -9.74
N VAL A 146 3.10 -17.46 -8.87
CA VAL A 146 1.69 -17.39 -8.44
C VAL A 146 0.77 -17.10 -9.62
N GLN A 147 1.17 -16.18 -10.50
CA GLN A 147 0.40 -15.84 -11.70
C GLN A 147 0.29 -17.04 -12.66
N ARG A 148 1.37 -17.82 -12.86
CA ARG A 148 1.34 -19.05 -13.68
C ARG A 148 0.48 -20.15 -13.06
N ALA A 149 0.40 -20.23 -11.75
CA ALA A 149 -0.38 -21.22 -11.03
C ALA A 149 -1.90 -20.97 -11.07
N GLY A 150 -2.31 -19.76 -11.49
CA GLY A 150 -3.72 -19.37 -11.67
C GLY A 150 -4.41 -18.93 -10.38
N PRO A 151 -5.64 -18.39 -10.49
CA PRO A 151 -6.34 -17.76 -9.37
C PRO A 151 -6.67 -18.72 -8.22
N LYS A 152 -6.88 -20.01 -8.50
CA LYS A 152 -7.18 -21.01 -7.45
C LYS A 152 -6.03 -21.20 -6.46
N PHE A 153 -4.79 -21.00 -6.89
CA PHE A 153 -3.62 -21.12 -6.03
C PHE A 153 -3.48 -19.95 -5.04
N THR A 154 -4.09 -18.80 -5.37
CA THR A 154 -4.10 -17.63 -4.49
C THR A 154 -5.18 -17.69 -3.40
N TRP A 155 -6.17 -18.59 -3.51
CA TRP A 155 -7.26 -18.69 -2.55
C TRP A 155 -6.81 -18.92 -1.11
N PRO A 156 -6.01 -19.97 -0.81
CA PRO A 156 -5.55 -20.18 0.55
C PRO A 156 -4.66 -19.04 1.07
N VAL A 157 -3.93 -18.38 0.17
CA VAL A 157 -3.07 -17.25 0.53
C VAL A 157 -3.89 -16.02 0.93
N VAL A 158 -5.04 -15.77 0.27
CA VAL A 158 -5.96 -14.68 0.65
C VAL A 158 -6.56 -14.96 2.03
N VAL A 159 -7.06 -16.17 2.29
CA VAL A 159 -7.58 -16.53 3.62
C VAL A 159 -6.51 -16.42 4.70
N ALA A 160 -5.30 -16.90 4.42
CA ALA A 160 -4.17 -16.86 5.35
C ALA A 160 -3.56 -15.45 5.50
N SER A 161 -3.93 -14.48 4.67
CA SER A 161 -3.33 -13.14 4.66
C SER A 161 -3.42 -12.43 6.00
N SER A 162 -4.48 -12.68 6.77
CA SER A 162 -4.69 -12.09 8.10
C SER A 162 -3.74 -12.66 9.16
N PHE A 163 -3.17 -13.85 8.94
CA PHE A 163 -2.25 -14.52 9.85
C PHE A 163 -0.78 -14.33 9.48
N LEU A 164 -0.51 -13.89 8.25
CA LEU A 164 0.86 -13.75 7.76
C LEU A 164 1.45 -12.40 8.20
N PRO A 165 2.74 -12.35 8.58
CA PRO A 165 3.45 -11.11 8.93
C PRO A 165 3.85 -10.33 7.67
N ILE A 166 2.98 -10.30 6.66
CA ILE A 166 3.17 -9.61 5.39
C ILE A 166 2.03 -8.59 5.24
N PRO A 167 2.30 -7.37 4.75
CA PRO A 167 1.22 -6.41 4.50
C PRO A 167 0.14 -7.01 3.60
N ARG A 168 -1.08 -7.16 4.11
CA ARG A 168 -2.23 -7.77 3.40
C ARG A 168 -2.48 -7.11 2.05
N ALA A 169 -2.27 -5.79 1.97
CA ALA A 169 -2.40 -5.03 0.73
C ALA A 169 -1.62 -5.65 -0.45
N ILE A 170 -0.43 -6.20 -0.21
CA ILE A 170 0.37 -6.86 -1.25
C ILE A 170 -0.34 -8.12 -1.76
N ILE A 171 -0.88 -8.93 -0.87
CA ILE A 171 -1.60 -10.17 -1.22
C ILE A 171 -2.85 -9.85 -2.04
N TYR A 172 -3.57 -8.78 -1.67
CA TYR A 172 -4.79 -8.35 -2.36
C TYR A 172 -4.50 -7.78 -3.75
N VAL A 173 -3.42 -7.02 -3.90
CA VAL A 173 -2.93 -6.59 -5.22
C VAL A 173 -2.58 -7.80 -6.09
N ILE A 174 -1.93 -8.82 -5.52
CA ILE A 174 -1.61 -10.06 -6.24
C ILE A 174 -2.89 -10.79 -6.67
N ALA A 175 -3.88 -10.89 -5.79
CA ALA A 175 -5.16 -11.54 -6.10
C ALA A 175 -5.90 -10.82 -7.24
N GLY A 176 -5.91 -9.49 -7.24
CA GLY A 176 -6.46 -8.67 -8.33
C GLY A 176 -5.70 -8.89 -9.65
N TRP A 177 -4.37 -8.85 -9.60
CA TRP A 177 -3.50 -9.06 -10.77
C TRP A 177 -3.60 -10.48 -11.34
N ALA A 178 -3.72 -11.51 -10.49
CA ALA A 178 -3.94 -12.90 -10.91
C ALA A 178 -5.32 -13.14 -11.56
N GLY A 179 -6.17 -12.12 -11.66
CA GLY A 179 -7.47 -12.22 -12.32
C GLY A 179 -8.57 -12.81 -11.45
N MET A 180 -8.40 -12.89 -10.13
CA MET A 180 -9.45 -13.37 -9.21
C MET A 180 -10.71 -12.49 -9.33
N ARG A 181 -11.90 -13.10 -9.34
CA ARG A 181 -13.17 -12.37 -9.35
C ARG A 181 -13.37 -11.65 -8.02
N LEU A 182 -13.89 -10.43 -8.05
CA LEU A 182 -14.11 -9.63 -6.84
C LEU A 182 -14.95 -10.37 -5.78
N ILE A 183 -16.03 -11.02 -6.19
CA ILE A 183 -16.90 -11.77 -5.28
C ILE A 183 -16.13 -12.92 -4.61
N THR A 184 -15.35 -13.68 -5.37
CA THR A 184 -14.50 -14.74 -4.83
C THR A 184 -13.47 -14.19 -3.84
N PHE A 185 -12.84 -13.07 -4.18
CA PHE A 185 -11.90 -12.37 -3.31
C PHE A 185 -12.58 -11.96 -2.00
N LEU A 186 -13.74 -11.29 -2.06
CA LEU A 186 -14.47 -10.82 -0.87
C LEU A 186 -14.92 -11.97 0.04
N ILE A 187 -15.35 -13.10 -0.52
CA ILE A 187 -15.74 -14.29 0.28
C ILE A 187 -14.53 -14.89 1.00
N LEU A 188 -13.39 -15.03 0.31
CA LEU A 188 -12.16 -15.56 0.90
C LEU A 188 -11.59 -14.62 1.96
N ASP A 189 -11.61 -13.33 1.69
CA ASP A 189 -11.17 -12.28 2.60
C ASP A 189 -12.05 -12.25 3.86
N LEU A 190 -13.38 -12.25 3.69
CA LEU A 190 -14.35 -12.34 4.80
C LEU A 190 -14.08 -13.58 5.67
N THR A 191 -13.81 -14.73 5.04
CA THR A 191 -13.49 -15.96 5.76
C THR A 191 -12.22 -15.78 6.59
N GLY A 192 -11.15 -15.22 5.99
CA GLY A 192 -9.89 -14.95 6.69
C GLY A 192 -10.06 -13.95 7.84
N VAL A 193 -10.82 -12.88 7.59
CA VAL A 193 -11.13 -11.83 8.59
C VAL A 193 -11.93 -12.42 9.75
N LEU A 194 -12.97 -13.22 9.50
CA LEU A 194 -13.77 -13.84 10.55
C LEU A 194 -12.96 -14.82 11.40
N LEU A 195 -12.12 -15.64 10.78
CA LEU A 195 -11.23 -16.56 11.50
C LEU A 195 -10.26 -15.78 12.39
N TRP A 196 -9.64 -14.72 11.86
CA TRP A 196 -8.72 -13.87 12.60
C TRP A 196 -9.41 -13.12 13.74
N ALA A 197 -10.56 -12.49 13.46
CA ALA A 197 -11.33 -11.76 14.44
C ALA A 197 -11.85 -12.68 15.56
N SER A 198 -12.28 -13.89 15.23
CA SER A 198 -12.72 -14.88 16.21
C SER A 198 -11.58 -15.34 17.13
N LEU A 199 -10.38 -15.52 16.58
CA LEU A 199 -9.18 -15.83 17.37
C LEU A 199 -8.85 -14.70 18.34
N LEU A 200 -8.82 -13.45 17.86
CA LEU A 200 -8.52 -12.29 18.68
C LEU A 200 -9.62 -11.98 19.70
N ALA A 201 -10.88 -12.14 19.31
CA ALA A 201 -12.01 -11.98 20.20
C ALA A 201 -12.00 -13.06 21.30
N GLY A 202 -11.68 -14.30 20.97
CA GLY A 202 -11.47 -15.38 21.94
C GLY A 202 -10.35 -15.06 22.92
N LEU A 203 -9.23 -14.55 22.43
CA LEU A 203 -8.12 -14.12 23.28
C LEU A 203 -8.52 -12.96 24.20
N GLY A 204 -9.15 -11.90 23.66
CA GLY A 204 -9.63 -10.76 24.43
C GLY A 204 -10.65 -11.17 25.49
N TYR A 205 -11.57 -12.06 25.15
CA TYR A 205 -12.54 -12.60 26.08
C TYR A 205 -11.88 -13.42 27.17
N ALA A 206 -10.86 -14.23 26.87
CA ALA A 206 -10.10 -15.00 27.86
C ALA A 206 -9.33 -14.11 28.83
N LEU A 207 -8.71 -13.03 28.34
CA LEU A 207 -7.99 -12.04 29.17
C LEU A 207 -8.93 -11.22 30.06
N GLY A 208 -10.16 -10.94 29.63
CA GLY A 208 -11.23 -10.32 30.40
C GLY A 208 -10.79 -9.00 31.09
N HIS A 209 -10.97 -8.94 32.41
CA HIS A 209 -10.70 -7.73 33.20
C HIS A 209 -9.27 -7.21 33.08
N HIS A 210 -8.26 -8.07 32.95
CA HIS A 210 -6.87 -7.66 32.77
C HIS A 210 -6.66 -6.85 31.49
N ALA A 211 -7.29 -7.26 30.39
CA ALA A 211 -7.23 -6.52 29.14
C ALA A 211 -7.98 -5.18 29.22
N VAL A 212 -9.11 -5.12 29.93
CA VAL A 212 -9.85 -3.86 30.14
C VAL A 212 -9.01 -2.87 30.93
N VAL A 213 -8.37 -3.28 32.01
CA VAL A 213 -7.48 -2.42 32.81
C VAL A 213 -6.32 -1.91 31.95
N ALA A 214 -5.67 -2.81 31.20
CA ALA A 214 -4.59 -2.43 30.30
C ALA A 214 -5.05 -1.43 29.23
N ALA A 215 -6.19 -1.67 28.58
CA ALA A 215 -6.74 -0.77 27.57
C ALA A 215 -7.05 0.63 28.14
N LYS A 216 -7.67 0.70 29.31
CA LYS A 216 -7.97 1.98 29.98
C LYS A 216 -6.70 2.72 30.41
N THR A 217 -5.70 2.01 30.92
CA THR A 217 -4.41 2.60 31.30
C THR A 217 -3.69 3.17 30.09
N ILE A 218 -3.59 2.42 29.01
CA ILE A 218 -2.96 2.86 27.75
C ILE A 218 -3.70 4.07 27.18
N SER A 219 -5.04 4.05 27.18
CA SER A 219 -5.87 5.16 26.73
C SER A 219 -5.63 6.45 27.52
N HIS A 220 -5.44 6.33 28.84
CA HIS A 220 -5.16 7.50 29.70
C HIS A 220 -3.85 8.21 29.32
N TYR A 221 -2.82 7.46 28.95
CA TYR A 221 -1.53 8.01 28.52
C TYR A 221 -1.45 8.30 27.01
N SER A 222 -2.49 7.99 26.24
CA SER A 222 -2.50 8.09 24.78
C SER A 222 -2.20 9.49 24.24
N TRP A 223 -2.64 10.52 24.95
CA TRP A 223 -2.41 11.91 24.57
C TRP A 223 -0.91 12.25 24.52
N TRP A 224 -0.15 11.80 25.50
CA TRP A 224 1.30 11.99 25.56
C TRP A 224 2.03 11.24 24.46
N PHE A 225 1.61 10.00 24.17
CA PHE A 225 2.14 9.22 23.03
C PHE A 225 1.85 9.89 21.70
N THR A 226 0.64 10.40 21.50
CA THR A 226 0.25 11.09 20.27
C THR A 226 1.08 12.36 20.08
N ILE A 227 1.22 13.19 21.11
CA ILE A 227 2.08 14.39 21.06
C ILE A 227 3.53 13.99 20.71
N GLY A 228 4.06 12.94 21.34
CA GLY A 228 5.41 12.45 21.08
C GLY A 228 5.62 12.01 19.63
N ILE A 229 4.68 11.24 19.08
CA ILE A 229 4.73 10.78 17.68
C ILE A 229 4.62 11.95 16.71
N VAL A 230 3.70 12.89 16.94
CA VAL A 230 3.53 14.09 16.09
C VAL A 230 4.79 14.96 16.14
N ALA A 231 5.32 15.23 17.34
CA ALA A 231 6.54 16.01 17.50
C ALA A 231 7.73 15.35 16.79
N LEU A 232 7.91 14.03 16.94
CA LEU A 232 8.97 13.27 16.29
C LEU A 232 8.81 13.30 14.76
N SER A 233 7.58 13.17 14.27
CA SER A 233 7.28 13.23 12.83
C SER A 233 7.57 14.61 12.24
N VAL A 234 7.22 15.68 12.94
CA VAL A 234 7.53 17.06 12.54
C VAL A 234 9.04 17.31 12.58
N LEU A 235 9.74 16.88 13.62
CA LEU A 235 11.20 17.00 13.72
C LEU A 235 11.91 16.25 12.59
N PHE A 236 11.45 15.04 12.28
CA PHE A 236 12.00 14.26 11.15
C PHE A 236 11.75 14.94 9.81
N ALA A 237 10.54 15.47 9.59
CA ALA A 237 10.20 16.20 8.37
C ALA A 237 11.04 17.49 8.21
N LEU A 238 11.25 18.25 9.30
CA LEU A 238 12.09 19.43 9.31
C LEU A 238 13.57 19.09 9.07
N HIS A 239 14.04 18.00 9.68
CA HIS A 239 15.43 17.55 9.50
C HIS A 239 15.69 17.07 8.07
N SER A 240 14.77 16.34 7.47
CA SER A 240 14.88 15.90 6.08
C SER A 240 14.85 17.06 5.09
N ARG A 241 14.01 18.08 5.32
CA ARG A 241 13.99 19.32 4.53
C ARG A 241 15.30 20.09 4.63
N ARG A 242 15.88 20.23 5.84
CA ARG A 242 17.18 20.89 6.03
C ARG A 242 18.30 20.16 5.28
N ARG A 243 18.33 18.84 5.28
CA ARG A 243 19.30 18.06 4.51
C ARG A 243 19.16 18.26 3.00
N GLN A 244 17.92 18.32 2.49
CA GLN A 244 17.65 18.57 1.07
C GLN A 244 18.09 19.99 0.66
N MET A 245 17.83 21.01 1.49
CA MET A 245 18.29 22.38 1.25
C MET A 245 19.81 22.50 1.32
N ALA A 246 20.48 21.83 2.25
CA ALA A 246 21.94 21.80 2.35
C ALA A 246 22.57 21.08 1.14
N ALA A 247 21.98 20.02 0.65
CA ALA A 247 22.42 19.32 -0.57
C ALA A 247 22.21 20.15 -1.84
N ALA A 248 21.14 20.95 -1.90
CA ALA A 248 20.88 21.88 -3.01
C ALA A 248 21.74 23.13 -2.99
N ALA A 249 22.31 23.51 -1.83
CA ALA A 249 23.19 24.68 -1.64
C ALA A 249 24.69 24.33 -1.79
N ALA A 250 25.06 23.06 -1.98
CA ALA A 250 26.45 22.67 -2.25
C ALA A 250 26.84 23.15 -3.65
N PRO A 251 27.90 23.99 -3.78
CA PRO A 251 28.27 24.57 -5.07
C PRO A 251 28.78 23.48 -6.02
N ALA A 252 28.40 23.61 -7.30
CA ALA A 252 28.80 22.75 -8.42
C ALA A 252 30.28 22.99 -8.84
N ASP A 253 31.20 23.07 -7.88
CA ASP A 253 32.62 23.45 -8.12
C ASP A 253 33.58 22.24 -8.14
N GLN A 254 33.13 21.03 -8.32
CA GLN A 254 34.03 19.87 -8.42
C GLN A 254 34.23 19.31 -9.83
N ASN A 255 33.80 20.01 -10.88
CA ASN A 255 34.01 19.53 -12.27
C ASN A 255 34.96 20.44 -13.09
N ARG A 256 35.90 21.14 -12.43
CA ARG A 256 36.97 21.90 -13.08
C ARG A 256 38.36 21.54 -12.53
N ARG A 257 38.68 20.27 -12.46
CA ARG A 257 40.10 19.83 -12.40
C ARG A 257 40.28 18.57 -13.23
#